data_1d49efb9097fd9877f7c2169863919fa
#
_entry.id   1d49efb9097fd9877f7c2169863919fa
#
_cell.length_a   1.000
_cell.length_b   1.000
_cell.length_c   1.000
_cell.angle_alpha   90.00
_cell.angle_beta   90.00
_cell.angle_gamma   90.00
#
_symmetry.space_group_name_H-M   'P 1'
#
loop_
_entity.id
_entity.type
_entity.pdbx_description
1 polymer ?
#
loop_
_entity_poly.entity_id
_entity_poly.type
_entity_poly.pdbx_seq_one_letter_code
_entity_poly.pdbx_strand_id
1 'polypeptide(L)' 'MTHTEILSAALKLAITAPSDSQAALATQLAQDFARQFKLTAAQVEACKAAALQELKL' A
#
# COMPACT_ATOMS: atom_id res chain seq x y z
N MET A 1 6.87 14.03 -1.64
CA MET A 1 6.57 12.58 -1.55
C MET A 1 6.58 11.95 -2.92
N THR A 2 7.22 10.80 -3.04
CA THR A 2 7.18 10.05 -4.29
C THR A 2 5.91 9.20 -4.35
N HIS A 3 5.56 8.76 -5.56
CA HIS A 3 4.40 7.87 -5.72
C HIS A 3 4.56 6.57 -4.91
N THR A 4 5.77 6.04 -4.86
CA THR A 4 6.04 4.82 -4.09
C THR A 4 5.89 5.04 -2.60
N GLU A 5 6.24 6.22 -2.09
CA GLU A 5 6.03 6.55 -0.68
C GLU A 5 4.54 6.63 -0.36
N ILE A 6 3.76 7.24 -1.25
CA ILE A 6 2.31 7.33 -1.08
C ILE A 6 1.69 5.94 -1.07
N LEU A 7 2.11 5.08 -2.01
CA LEU A 7 1.60 3.72 -2.08
C LEU A 7 1.99 2.92 -0.84
N SER A 8 3.22 3.05 -0.36
CA SER A 8 3.67 2.38 0.85
C SER A 8 2.84 2.81 2.06
N ALA A 9 2.53 4.10 2.16
CA ALA A 9 1.69 4.61 3.25
C ALA A 9 0.29 4.01 3.18
N ALA A 10 -0.30 3.93 1.99
CA ALA A 10 -1.62 3.32 1.81
C ALA A 10 -1.61 1.83 2.19
N LEU A 11 -0.55 1.12 1.82
CA LEU A 11 -0.41 -0.29 2.16
C LEU A 11 -0.24 -0.49 3.67
N LYS A 12 0.50 0.40 4.33
CA LYS A 12 0.63 0.34 5.79
C LYS A 12 -0.73 0.51 6.47
N LEU A 13 -1.55 1.43 5.97
CA LEU A 13 -2.90 1.60 6.49
C LEU A 13 -3.74 0.34 6.30
N ALA A 14 -3.60 -0.32 5.15
CA ALA A 14 -4.34 -1.56 4.89
C ALA A 14 -3.94 -2.66 5.88
N ILE A 15 -2.65 -2.77 6.19
CA ILE A 15 -2.14 -3.81 7.07
C ILE A 15 -2.53 -3.55 8.53
N THR A 16 -2.55 -2.27 8.94
CA THR A 16 -2.79 -1.90 10.33
C THR A 16 -4.23 -1.50 10.61
N ALA A 17 -5.11 -1.58 9.61
CA ALA A 17 -6.50 -1.17 9.77
C ALA A 17 -7.20 -1.97 10.87
N PRO A 18 -8.04 -1.32 11.71
CA PRO A 18 -8.66 -1.99 12.84
C PRO A 18 -9.83 -2.90 12.45
N SER A 19 -10.31 -2.84 11.20
CA SER A 19 -11.42 -3.67 10.74
C SER A 19 -11.18 -4.13 9.32
N ASP A 20 -11.84 -5.23 8.95
CA ASP A 20 -11.74 -5.79 7.60
C ASP A 20 -12.27 -4.81 6.55
N SER A 21 -13.32 -4.07 6.88
CA SER A 21 -13.89 -3.08 5.96
C SER A 21 -12.89 -1.98 5.64
N GLN A 22 -12.21 -1.46 6.67
CA GLN A 22 -11.22 -0.41 6.49
C GLN A 22 -9.99 -0.94 5.77
N ALA A 23 -9.58 -2.17 6.07
CA ALA A 23 -8.47 -2.80 5.37
C ALA A 23 -8.78 -2.97 3.89
N ALA A 24 -10.00 -3.38 3.55
CA ALA A 24 -10.42 -3.54 2.17
C ALA A 24 -10.42 -2.20 1.43
N LEU A 25 -10.91 -1.13 2.07
CA LEU A 25 -10.92 0.20 1.47
C LEU A 25 -9.50 0.71 1.22
N ALA A 26 -8.60 0.53 2.19
CA ALA A 26 -7.23 0.98 2.04
C ALA A 26 -6.51 0.17 0.96
N THR A 27 -6.77 -1.12 0.86
CA THR A 27 -6.19 -1.98 -0.18
C THR A 27 -6.67 -1.54 -1.55
N GLN A 28 -7.96 -1.25 -1.68
CA GLN A 28 -8.52 -0.77 -2.94
C GLN A 28 -7.92 0.56 -3.34
N LEU A 29 -7.75 1.46 -2.38
CA LEU A 29 -7.12 2.76 -2.61
C LEU A 29 -5.68 2.58 -3.10
N ALA A 30 -4.93 1.67 -2.50
CA ALA A 30 -3.57 1.39 -2.93
C ALA A 30 -3.53 0.86 -4.36
N GLN A 31 -4.45 -0.03 -4.72
CA GLN A 31 -4.55 -0.55 -6.07
C GLN A 31 -4.91 0.55 -7.07
N ASP A 32 -5.81 1.44 -6.70
CA ASP A 32 -6.19 2.56 -7.56
C ASP A 32 -5.01 3.50 -7.78
N PHE A 33 -4.24 3.80 -6.73
CA PHE A 33 -3.03 4.60 -6.85
C PHE A 33 -2.03 3.96 -7.80
N ALA A 34 -1.80 2.66 -7.65
CA ALA A 34 -0.85 1.95 -8.50
C ALA A 34 -1.28 2.05 -9.97
N ARG A 35 -2.57 1.92 -10.23
CA ARG A 35 -3.12 2.02 -11.58
C ARG A 35 -3.01 3.44 -12.13
N GLN A 36 -3.35 4.41 -11.30
CA GLN A 36 -3.36 5.83 -11.69
C GLN A 36 -1.96 6.33 -12.00
N PHE A 37 -0.97 5.91 -11.23
CA PHE A 37 0.42 6.32 -11.41
C PHE A 37 1.18 5.35 -12.33
N LYS A 38 0.52 4.37 -12.91
CA LYS A 38 1.09 3.39 -13.84
C LYS A 38 2.28 2.65 -13.24
N LEU A 39 2.17 2.29 -11.98
CA LEU A 39 3.21 1.52 -11.32
C LEU A 39 3.17 0.08 -11.79
N THR A 40 4.35 -0.51 -11.97
CA THR A 40 4.44 -1.92 -12.37
C THR A 40 4.14 -2.84 -11.20
N ALA A 41 3.84 -4.11 -11.51
CA ALA A 41 3.62 -5.11 -10.47
C ALA A 41 4.86 -5.24 -9.57
N ALA A 42 6.05 -5.13 -10.15
CA ALA A 42 7.30 -5.19 -9.38
C ALA A 42 7.39 -4.03 -8.39
N GLN A 43 6.99 -2.83 -8.82
CA GLN A 43 6.99 -1.65 -7.93
C GLN A 43 5.98 -1.80 -6.80
N VAL A 44 4.81 -2.32 -7.10
CA VAL A 44 3.77 -2.56 -6.09
C VAL A 44 4.26 -3.58 -5.07
N GLU A 45 4.86 -4.66 -5.53
CA GLU A 45 5.40 -5.69 -4.63
C GLU A 45 6.53 -5.14 -3.77
N ALA A 46 7.39 -4.30 -4.33
CA ALA A 46 8.46 -3.66 -3.56
C ALA A 46 7.88 -2.76 -2.46
N CYS A 47 6.85 -1.99 -2.77
CA CYS A 47 6.19 -1.13 -1.79
C CYS A 47 5.53 -1.95 -0.70
N LYS A 48 4.90 -3.05 -1.07
CA LYS A 48 4.27 -3.97 -0.13
C LYS A 48 5.30 -4.57 0.81
N ALA A 49 6.43 -5.02 0.29
CA ALA A 49 7.51 -5.58 1.09
C ALA A 49 8.07 -4.53 2.05
N ALA A 50 8.27 -3.30 1.57
CA ALA A 50 8.76 -2.20 2.40
C ALA A 50 7.78 -1.88 3.53
N ALA A 51 6.48 -1.85 3.23
CA ALA A 51 5.45 -1.58 4.23
C ALA A 51 5.43 -2.66 5.32
N LEU A 52 5.51 -3.92 4.91
CA LEU A 52 5.55 -5.02 5.85
C LEU A 52 6.81 -4.98 6.72
N GLN A 53 7.94 -4.61 6.14
CA GLN A 53 9.19 -4.53 6.86
C GLN A 53 9.17 -3.42 7.90
N GLU A 54 8.60 -2.26 7.56
CA GLU A 54 8.46 -1.15 8.51
C GLU A 54 7.54 -1.49 9.67
N LEU A 55 6.54 -2.33 9.44
CA LEU A 55 5.59 -2.75 10.47
C LEU A 55 6.05 -4.00 11.20
N LYS A 56 7.22 -4.52 10.88
CA LYS A 56 7.76 -5.70 11.53
C LYS A 56 8.06 -5.39 12.99
N LEU A 57 7.47 -6.15 13.85
CA LEU A 57 7.62 -6.01 15.29
C LEU A 57 8.68 -6.97 15.83
#